data_6f1129ffbd24d0a7ab74a4fd3b49e35d
#
_entry.id   6f1129ffbd24d0a7ab74a4fd3b49e35d
#
_cell.length_a   1.000
_cell.length_b   1.000
_cell.length_c   1.000
_cell.angle_alpha   90.00
_cell.angle_beta   90.00
_cell.angle_gamma   90.00
#
_symmetry.space_group_name_H-M   'P 1'
#
loop_
_entity.id
_entity.type
_entity.pdbx_description
1 polymer ?
#
loop_
_entity_poly.entity_id
_entity_poly.type
_entity_poly.pdbx_seq_one_letter_code
_entity_poly.pdbx_strand_id
1 'polypeptide(L)'
;LETAQGFPTRQLRPFTKGASCDSAMHGYLNADKKSVRLDFLSDSAVAKILSRADLVLSDGRADLPDEIRLRMDISWYGESGPYADFIGTDAQCFALNGMLRTIGHPEGPPLIPTGYQAQIVGGMTAFVGAMGQVLAQELNPSARSLRMHTSIFEAMLCFTEVGAITAYNTGLEGERLGINRFPPTYPLGVFPCKDGWIGLTVLTPGQWHTFCELLELNEFSDISLF
;
A
#
# COMPACT_ATOMS: atom_id res chain seq x y z
N LEU A 1 -19.80 8.64 -3.36
CA LEU A 1 -20.46 9.77 -2.72
C LEU A 1 -19.40 10.68 -2.11
N GLU A 2 -19.56 12.00 -2.24
CA GLU A 2 -18.61 13.01 -1.75
C GLU A 2 -19.31 13.98 -0.78
N THR A 3 -18.56 14.50 0.20
CA THR A 3 -19.02 15.61 1.03
C THR A 3 -19.13 16.90 0.20
N ALA A 4 -19.70 17.97 0.78
CA ALA A 4 -19.78 19.27 0.12
C ALA A 4 -18.40 19.84 -0.28
N GLN A 5 -17.35 19.49 0.44
CA GLN A 5 -15.96 19.87 0.15
C GLN A 5 -15.29 19.00 -0.94
N GLY A 6 -15.93 17.90 -1.31
CA GLY A 6 -15.35 16.90 -2.23
C GLY A 6 -14.27 16.04 -1.55
N PHE A 7 -13.70 15.12 -2.32
CA PHE A 7 -12.56 14.33 -1.84
C PHE A 7 -11.28 15.17 -1.73
N PRO A 8 -10.45 14.95 -0.70
CA PRO A 8 -9.17 15.64 -0.53
C PRO A 8 -8.25 15.48 -1.75
N THR A 9 -8.33 14.38 -2.47
CA THR A 9 -7.55 14.13 -3.70
C THR A 9 -7.80 15.17 -4.80
N ARG A 10 -8.93 15.87 -4.79
CA ARG A 10 -9.21 16.97 -5.74
C ARG A 10 -8.27 18.15 -5.60
N GLN A 11 -7.63 18.29 -4.44
CA GLN A 11 -6.71 19.38 -4.14
C GLN A 11 -5.23 18.97 -4.24
N LEU A 12 -4.94 17.74 -4.65
CA LEU A 12 -3.58 17.24 -4.78
C LEU A 12 -2.95 17.64 -6.11
N ARG A 13 -1.68 18.08 -6.05
CA ARG A 13 -0.87 18.36 -7.25
C ARG A 13 -0.43 17.05 -7.93
N PRO A 14 -0.07 17.06 -9.22
CA PRO A 14 -0.12 18.20 -10.13
C PRO A 14 -1.55 18.51 -10.62
N PHE A 15 -1.77 19.79 -10.97
CA PHE A 15 -3.02 20.21 -11.61
C PHE A 15 -2.89 20.18 -13.13
N THR A 16 -3.98 19.79 -13.80
CA THR A 16 -4.06 19.83 -15.25
C THR A 16 -4.05 21.30 -15.74
N LYS A 17 -3.50 21.52 -16.93
CA LYS A 17 -3.56 22.84 -17.59
C LYS A 17 -4.94 22.98 -18.26
N GLY A 18 -5.62 24.07 -18.01
CA GLY A 18 -6.91 24.38 -18.65
C GLY A 18 -7.92 25.05 -17.71
N ALA A 19 -9.13 25.23 -18.18
CA ALA A 19 -10.18 25.98 -17.46
C ALA A 19 -10.64 25.30 -16.16
N SER A 20 -10.50 23.98 -16.02
CA SER A 20 -10.97 23.23 -14.85
C SER A 20 -9.94 23.16 -13.72
N CYS A 21 -8.65 23.35 -13.98
CA CYS A 21 -7.59 23.20 -12.98
C CYS A 21 -7.74 21.97 -12.07
N ASP A 22 -8.14 20.82 -12.64
CA ASP A 22 -8.41 19.60 -11.88
C ASP A 22 -7.12 18.90 -11.49
N SER A 23 -7.13 18.27 -10.32
CA SER A 23 -6.03 17.40 -9.88
C SER A 23 -5.86 16.21 -10.85
N ALA A 24 -4.69 16.09 -11.46
CA ALA A 24 -4.36 14.94 -12.30
C ALA A 24 -4.35 13.64 -11.49
N MET A 25 -3.94 13.68 -10.22
CA MET A 25 -3.99 12.55 -9.29
C MET A 25 -5.45 12.11 -9.07
N HIS A 26 -6.36 13.05 -8.81
CA HIS A 26 -7.77 12.73 -8.63
C HIS A 26 -8.37 12.10 -9.90
N GLY A 27 -8.07 12.68 -11.07
CA GLY A 27 -8.51 12.16 -12.35
C GLY A 27 -8.02 10.73 -12.62
N TYR A 28 -6.75 10.46 -12.34
CA TYR A 28 -6.16 9.14 -12.50
C TYR A 28 -6.80 8.10 -11.55
N LEU A 29 -6.88 8.42 -10.24
CA LEU A 29 -7.42 7.49 -9.24
C LEU A 29 -8.92 7.24 -9.38
N ASN A 30 -9.65 8.15 -10.02
CA ASN A 30 -11.10 8.08 -10.14
C ASN A 30 -11.60 8.02 -11.58
N ALA A 31 -10.75 7.58 -12.51
CA ALA A 31 -11.17 7.34 -13.89
C ALA A 31 -12.42 6.43 -13.92
N ASP A 32 -13.37 6.77 -14.80
CA ASP A 32 -14.65 6.08 -15.01
C ASP A 32 -15.59 5.99 -13.80
N LYS A 33 -15.25 6.61 -12.66
CA LYS A 33 -16.14 6.68 -11.50
C LYS A 33 -17.14 7.84 -11.69
N LYS A 34 -18.39 7.60 -11.26
CA LYS A 34 -19.40 8.66 -11.15
C LYS A 34 -19.32 9.28 -9.76
N SER A 35 -19.34 10.60 -9.71
CA SER A 35 -19.34 11.35 -8.44
C SER A 35 -20.69 12.01 -8.21
N VAL A 36 -21.15 11.95 -6.96
CA VAL A 36 -22.34 12.66 -6.49
C VAL A 36 -22.04 13.27 -5.13
N ARG A 37 -22.35 14.54 -4.97
CA ARG A 37 -22.21 15.26 -3.70
C ARG A 37 -23.41 15.00 -2.80
N LEU A 38 -23.16 14.67 -1.54
CA LEU A 38 -24.18 14.33 -0.54
C LEU A 38 -25.10 15.51 -0.22
N ASP A 39 -24.59 16.74 -0.26
CA ASP A 39 -25.38 17.95 0.02
C ASP A 39 -26.47 18.24 -1.04
N PHE A 40 -26.43 17.55 -2.18
CA PHE A 40 -27.48 17.60 -3.20
C PHE A 40 -28.48 16.45 -3.11
N LEU A 41 -28.33 15.56 -2.14
CA LEU A 41 -29.17 14.38 -1.97
C LEU A 41 -29.97 14.46 -0.67
N SER A 42 -31.22 13.98 -0.72
CA SER A 42 -31.97 13.70 0.50
C SER A 42 -31.49 12.38 1.12
N ASP A 43 -31.72 12.18 2.43
CA ASP A 43 -31.38 10.94 3.13
C ASP A 43 -32.00 9.71 2.46
N SER A 44 -33.22 9.84 1.95
CA SER A 44 -33.89 8.78 1.22
C SER A 44 -33.23 8.44 -0.12
N ALA A 45 -32.63 9.43 -0.80
CA ALA A 45 -31.86 9.20 -2.02
C ALA A 45 -30.53 8.51 -1.72
N VAL A 46 -29.85 8.90 -0.63
CA VAL A 46 -28.64 8.24 -0.14
C VAL A 46 -28.93 6.78 0.20
N ALA A 47 -29.96 6.52 1.01
CA ALA A 47 -30.38 5.17 1.38
C ALA A 47 -30.69 4.32 0.15
N LYS A 48 -31.36 4.87 -0.86
CA LYS A 48 -31.65 4.18 -2.11
C LYS A 48 -30.39 3.84 -2.92
N ILE A 49 -29.37 4.71 -2.92
CA ILE A 49 -28.08 4.42 -3.58
C ILE A 49 -27.38 3.28 -2.85
N LEU A 50 -27.30 3.36 -1.51
CA LEU A 50 -26.61 2.36 -0.69
C LEU A 50 -27.28 0.98 -0.78
N SER A 51 -28.62 0.92 -0.75
CA SER A 51 -29.36 -0.35 -0.85
C SER A 51 -29.24 -1.06 -2.21
N ARG A 52 -28.78 -0.36 -3.24
CA ARG A 52 -28.57 -0.91 -4.59
C ARG A 52 -27.09 -1.21 -4.88
N ALA A 53 -26.20 -0.87 -3.97
CA ALA A 53 -24.78 -1.16 -4.14
C ALA A 53 -24.50 -2.64 -3.82
N ASP A 54 -23.72 -3.29 -4.67
CA ASP A 54 -23.22 -4.64 -4.42
C ASP A 54 -22.15 -4.64 -3.32
N LEU A 55 -21.38 -3.56 -3.23
CA LEU A 55 -20.34 -3.33 -2.24
C LEU A 55 -20.27 -1.84 -1.89
N VAL A 56 -20.18 -1.52 -0.62
CA VAL A 56 -19.92 -0.17 -0.13
C VAL A 56 -18.53 -0.10 0.48
N LEU A 57 -17.70 0.81 -0.03
CA LEU A 57 -16.40 1.15 0.55
C LEU A 57 -16.55 2.42 1.39
N SER A 58 -16.00 2.41 2.60
CA SER A 58 -16.10 3.53 3.54
C SER A 58 -14.75 3.76 4.24
N ASP A 59 -14.53 4.98 4.72
CA ASP A 59 -13.39 5.30 5.61
C ASP A 59 -13.68 4.98 7.10
N GLY A 60 -14.77 4.24 7.35
CA GLY A 60 -15.18 3.82 8.69
C GLY A 60 -15.83 4.91 9.56
N ARG A 61 -15.87 6.16 9.08
CA ARG A 61 -16.41 7.30 9.85
C ARG A 61 -17.88 7.59 9.57
N ALA A 62 -18.40 7.09 8.46
CA ALA A 62 -19.79 7.28 8.10
C ALA A 62 -20.67 6.34 8.91
N ASP A 63 -21.75 6.87 9.49
CA ASP A 63 -22.84 6.08 10.03
C ASP A 63 -23.64 5.52 8.84
N LEU A 64 -23.43 4.24 8.58
CA LEU A 64 -24.01 3.55 7.44
C LEU A 64 -25.03 2.52 7.92
N PRO A 65 -26.15 2.31 7.17
CA PRO A 65 -27.16 1.33 7.53
C PRO A 65 -26.58 -0.09 7.65
N ASP A 66 -27.10 -0.86 8.60
CA ASP A 66 -26.69 -2.27 8.82
C ASP A 66 -27.16 -3.22 7.69
N GLU A 67 -28.13 -2.80 6.89
CA GLU A 67 -28.71 -3.58 5.81
C GLU A 67 -27.84 -3.63 4.54
N ILE A 68 -26.68 -2.94 4.54
CA ILE A 68 -25.74 -3.02 3.43
C ILE A 68 -25.22 -4.45 3.29
N ARG A 69 -25.37 -5.00 2.09
CA ARG A 69 -25.05 -6.41 1.82
C ARG A 69 -23.58 -6.73 2.02
N LEU A 70 -22.69 -5.93 1.45
CA LEU A 70 -21.24 -6.00 1.65
C LEU A 70 -20.72 -4.63 1.98
N ARG A 71 -19.97 -4.53 3.07
CA ARG A 71 -19.31 -3.31 3.51
C ARG A 71 -17.84 -3.58 3.77
N MET A 72 -16.97 -2.75 3.19
CA MET A 72 -15.55 -2.71 3.47
C MET A 72 -15.18 -1.34 4.04
N ASP A 73 -14.81 -1.31 5.30
CA ASP A 73 -14.29 -0.12 5.96
C ASP A 73 -12.75 -0.13 5.91
N ILE A 74 -12.17 1.02 5.63
CA ILE A 74 -10.71 1.21 5.56
C ILE A 74 -10.35 2.31 6.56
N SER A 75 -9.52 2.01 7.52
CA SER A 75 -9.02 3.00 8.48
C SER A 75 -7.51 2.96 8.58
N TRP A 76 -6.92 3.95 9.27
CA TRP A 76 -5.47 3.99 9.44
C TRP A 76 -4.96 2.89 10.37
N TYR A 77 -5.61 2.68 11.52
CA TYR A 77 -5.07 1.85 12.60
C TYR A 77 -6.05 0.79 13.13
N GLY A 78 -7.15 0.56 12.44
CA GLY A 78 -8.15 -0.40 12.87
C GLY A 78 -9.36 0.24 13.55
N GLU A 79 -10.35 -0.59 13.88
CA GLU A 79 -11.59 -0.16 14.56
C GLU A 79 -11.48 -0.17 16.08
N SER A 80 -10.43 -0.76 16.63
CA SER A 80 -10.21 -0.92 18.07
C SER A 80 -8.74 -0.76 18.42
N GLY A 81 -8.46 -0.60 19.71
CA GLY A 81 -7.10 -0.41 20.21
C GLY A 81 -6.73 1.06 20.40
N PRO A 82 -5.52 1.34 20.89
CA PRO A 82 -5.12 2.66 21.37
C PRO A 82 -5.00 3.73 20.26
N TYR A 83 -4.95 3.32 19.00
CA TYR A 83 -4.78 4.22 17.85
C TYR A 83 -6.03 4.30 16.95
N ALA A 84 -7.16 3.66 17.32
CA ALA A 84 -8.34 3.55 16.47
C ALA A 84 -8.88 4.93 16.01
N ASP A 85 -8.86 5.92 16.89
CA ASP A 85 -9.35 7.27 16.60
C ASP A 85 -8.32 8.20 15.94
N PHE A 86 -7.10 7.71 15.72
CA PHE A 86 -6.04 8.54 15.15
C PHE A 86 -6.14 8.62 13.63
N ILE A 87 -5.82 9.81 13.12
CA ILE A 87 -5.63 10.01 11.69
C ILE A 87 -4.16 9.79 11.39
N GLY A 88 -3.88 8.78 10.57
CA GLY A 88 -2.53 8.44 10.15
C GLY A 88 -2.05 9.21 8.93
N THR A 89 -0.80 8.98 8.63
CA THR A 89 -0.13 9.33 7.38
C THR A 89 0.77 8.18 6.94
N ASP A 90 1.14 8.16 5.65
CA ASP A 90 2.10 7.17 5.13
C ASP A 90 3.40 7.16 5.96
N ALA A 91 3.96 8.34 6.26
CA ALA A 91 5.17 8.47 7.05
C ALA A 91 5.06 7.83 8.45
N GLN A 92 3.92 8.00 9.11
CA GLN A 92 3.67 7.38 10.41
C GLN A 92 3.54 5.86 10.31
N CYS A 93 2.89 5.34 9.29
CA CYS A 93 2.82 3.90 9.04
C CYS A 93 4.21 3.30 8.82
N PHE A 94 5.06 3.96 8.01
CA PHE A 94 6.45 3.55 7.81
C PHE A 94 7.32 3.64 9.07
N ALA A 95 7.04 4.60 9.95
CA ALA A 95 7.74 4.71 11.23
C ALA A 95 7.33 3.59 12.19
N LEU A 96 6.02 3.38 12.33
CA LEU A 96 5.46 2.42 13.28
C LEU A 96 5.75 0.97 12.90
N ASN A 97 5.80 0.64 11.60
CA ASN A 97 6.14 -0.70 11.16
C ASN A 97 7.66 -0.98 11.16
N GLY A 98 8.49 -0.01 11.52
CA GLY A 98 9.94 -0.16 11.64
C GLY A 98 10.73 0.03 10.33
N MET A 99 10.10 0.18 9.18
CA MET A 99 10.81 0.34 7.89
C MET A 99 11.73 1.56 7.87
N LEU A 100 11.37 2.67 8.52
CA LEU A 100 12.23 3.85 8.57
C LEU A 100 13.55 3.60 9.29
N ARG A 101 13.64 2.53 10.09
CA ARG A 101 14.89 2.14 10.72
C ARG A 101 15.91 1.59 9.72
N THR A 102 15.46 1.03 8.61
CA THR A 102 16.30 0.37 7.61
C THR A 102 16.54 1.20 6.35
N ILE A 103 15.78 2.27 6.13
CA ILE A 103 15.85 3.09 4.92
C ILE A 103 16.61 4.39 5.19
N GLY A 104 17.68 4.63 4.42
CA GLY A 104 18.47 5.85 4.50
C GLY A 104 19.97 5.58 4.62
N HIS A 105 20.73 6.67 4.76
CA HIS A 105 22.17 6.58 5.01
C HIS A 105 22.43 6.14 6.45
N PRO A 106 23.46 5.31 6.75
CA PRO A 106 23.75 4.85 8.10
C PRO A 106 23.87 5.98 9.13
N GLU A 107 24.59 7.03 8.79
CA GLU A 107 24.82 8.21 9.63
C GLU A 107 23.77 9.32 9.47
N GLY A 108 22.79 9.12 8.60
CA GLY A 108 21.78 10.12 8.27
C GLY A 108 20.43 9.87 8.96
N PRO A 109 19.49 10.80 8.76
CA PRO A 109 18.12 10.58 9.19
C PRO A 109 17.47 9.48 8.34
N PRO A 110 16.40 8.84 8.85
CA PRO A 110 15.55 7.97 8.04
C PRO A 110 15.02 8.69 6.80
N LEU A 111 14.92 7.99 5.67
CA LEU A 111 14.28 8.48 4.47
C LEU A 111 12.84 8.00 4.41
N ILE A 112 11.92 8.93 4.23
CA ILE A 112 10.50 8.62 4.07
C ILE A 112 10.25 8.32 2.59
N PRO A 113 9.74 7.12 2.25
CA PRO A 113 9.33 6.80 0.89
C PRO A 113 8.29 7.80 0.36
N THR A 114 8.44 8.21 -0.88
CA THR A 114 7.54 9.18 -1.52
C THR A 114 6.24 8.51 -1.99
N GLY A 115 5.20 9.32 -2.16
CA GLY A 115 3.89 8.89 -2.64
C GLY A 115 2.99 8.38 -1.51
N TYR A 116 1.91 7.74 -1.91
CA TYR A 116 0.85 7.25 -1.00
C TYR A 116 0.93 5.73 -0.85
N GLN A 117 2.13 5.20 -0.58
CA GLN A 117 2.39 3.76 -0.63
C GLN A 117 1.60 2.99 0.43
N ALA A 118 1.51 3.50 1.66
CA ALA A 118 0.74 2.86 2.72
C ALA A 118 -0.76 2.80 2.35
N GLN A 119 -1.30 3.91 1.85
CA GLN A 119 -2.70 3.98 1.43
C GLN A 119 -2.98 3.06 0.24
N ILE A 120 -2.03 2.96 -0.72
CA ILE A 120 -2.15 2.05 -1.86
C ILE A 120 -2.19 0.60 -1.38
N VAL A 121 -1.29 0.20 -0.49
CA VAL A 121 -1.26 -1.17 0.05
C VAL A 121 -2.52 -1.48 0.84
N GLY A 122 -2.98 -0.57 1.69
CA GLY A 122 -4.25 -0.70 2.39
C GLY A 122 -5.43 -0.87 1.43
N GLY A 123 -5.48 -0.04 0.38
CA GLY A 123 -6.50 -0.12 -0.66
C GLY A 123 -6.46 -1.43 -1.46
N MET A 124 -5.27 -1.93 -1.80
CA MET A 124 -5.11 -3.22 -2.48
C MET A 124 -5.55 -4.39 -1.58
N THR A 125 -5.20 -4.36 -0.31
CA THR A 125 -5.61 -5.36 0.67
C THR A 125 -7.14 -5.36 0.82
N ALA A 126 -7.74 -4.18 0.96
CA ALA A 126 -9.19 -4.04 1.00
C ALA A 126 -9.87 -4.56 -0.27
N PHE A 127 -9.30 -4.27 -1.44
CA PHE A 127 -9.82 -4.77 -2.73
C PHE A 127 -9.81 -6.29 -2.79
N VAL A 128 -8.70 -6.94 -2.42
CA VAL A 128 -8.60 -8.41 -2.43
C VAL A 128 -9.64 -9.03 -1.50
N GLY A 129 -9.79 -8.51 -0.28
CA GLY A 129 -10.80 -8.97 0.68
C GLY A 129 -12.22 -8.78 0.17
N ALA A 130 -12.53 -7.60 -0.35
CA ALA A 130 -13.84 -7.27 -0.89
C ALA A 130 -14.22 -8.15 -2.09
N MET A 131 -13.30 -8.35 -3.05
CA MET A 131 -13.54 -9.20 -4.22
C MET A 131 -13.70 -10.67 -3.84
N GLY A 132 -12.95 -11.15 -2.84
CA GLY A 132 -13.15 -12.49 -2.29
C GLY A 132 -14.56 -12.70 -1.74
N GLN A 133 -15.13 -11.70 -1.07
CA GLN A 133 -16.49 -11.75 -0.55
C GLN A 133 -17.55 -11.63 -1.64
N VAL A 134 -17.34 -10.78 -2.64
CA VAL A 134 -18.24 -10.71 -3.81
C VAL A 134 -18.33 -12.08 -4.47
N LEU A 135 -17.19 -12.72 -4.75
CA LEU A 135 -17.14 -14.06 -5.32
C LEU A 135 -17.80 -15.11 -4.41
N ALA A 136 -17.55 -15.07 -3.11
CA ALA A 136 -18.18 -15.99 -2.17
C ALA A 136 -19.71 -15.89 -2.17
N GLN A 137 -20.25 -14.67 -2.29
CA GLN A 137 -21.70 -14.46 -2.41
C GLN A 137 -22.28 -14.88 -3.76
N GLU A 138 -21.53 -14.74 -4.84
CA GLU A 138 -21.95 -15.27 -6.15
C GLU A 138 -22.04 -16.80 -6.12
N LEU A 139 -21.07 -17.46 -5.47
CA LEU A 139 -21.07 -18.92 -5.33
C LEU A 139 -22.12 -19.44 -4.33
N ASN A 140 -22.46 -18.63 -3.32
CA ASN A 140 -23.47 -18.95 -2.31
C ASN A 140 -24.36 -17.73 -2.02
N PRO A 141 -25.45 -17.52 -2.79
CA PRO A 141 -26.35 -16.38 -2.60
C PRO A 141 -27.01 -16.28 -1.22
N SER A 142 -27.02 -17.39 -0.45
CA SER A 142 -27.54 -17.44 0.92
C SER A 142 -26.49 -17.04 1.97
N ALA A 143 -25.26 -16.74 1.55
CA ALA A 143 -24.24 -16.29 2.47
C ALA A 143 -24.65 -14.99 3.17
N ARG A 144 -24.32 -14.90 4.48
CA ARG A 144 -24.66 -13.76 5.31
C ARG A 144 -23.96 -12.49 4.78
N SER A 145 -24.64 -11.37 4.91
CA SER A 145 -24.01 -10.05 4.76
C SER A 145 -22.79 -9.92 5.69
N LEU A 146 -21.70 -9.35 5.17
CA LEU A 146 -20.48 -9.21 5.93
C LEU A 146 -20.03 -7.76 5.95
N ARG A 147 -19.68 -7.29 7.14
CA ARG A 147 -18.88 -6.11 7.35
C ARG A 147 -17.43 -6.53 7.48
N MET A 148 -16.60 -5.99 6.60
CA MET A 148 -15.16 -6.22 6.58
C MET A 148 -14.44 -4.93 6.95
N HIS A 149 -13.24 -5.08 7.47
CA HIS A 149 -12.41 -3.95 7.81
C HIS A 149 -10.95 -4.18 7.40
N THR A 150 -10.29 -3.14 6.93
CA THR A 150 -8.86 -3.14 6.63
C THR A 150 -8.18 -1.97 7.35
N SER A 151 -7.18 -2.28 8.15
CA SER A 151 -6.24 -1.31 8.71
C SER A 151 -5.09 -1.07 7.73
N ILE A 152 -4.86 0.17 7.33
CA ILE A 152 -3.74 0.55 6.46
C ILE A 152 -2.42 0.17 7.14
N PHE A 153 -2.28 0.45 8.44
CA PHE A 153 -1.08 0.10 9.20
C PHE A 153 -0.82 -1.41 9.22
N GLU A 154 -1.85 -2.22 9.49
CA GLU A 154 -1.70 -3.68 9.52
C GLU A 154 -1.37 -4.24 8.13
N ALA A 155 -1.98 -3.70 7.07
CA ALA A 155 -1.63 -4.06 5.71
C ALA A 155 -0.15 -3.77 5.39
N MET A 156 0.41 -2.69 5.94
CA MET A 156 1.82 -2.32 5.78
C MET A 156 2.80 -3.25 6.50
N LEU A 157 2.35 -4.10 7.42
CA LEU A 157 3.23 -5.06 8.09
C LEU A 157 3.81 -6.11 7.13
N CYS A 158 3.17 -6.32 5.97
CA CYS A 158 3.71 -7.22 4.94
C CYS A 158 5.11 -6.78 4.42
N PHE A 159 5.47 -5.49 4.52
CA PHE A 159 6.80 -5.01 4.14
C PHE A 159 7.89 -5.23 5.19
N THR A 160 7.53 -5.62 6.39
CA THR A 160 8.48 -5.82 7.50
C THR A 160 8.59 -7.27 7.91
N GLU A 161 8.02 -8.19 7.16
CA GLU A 161 7.99 -9.62 7.49
C GLU A 161 9.40 -10.17 7.78
N VAL A 162 10.38 -9.89 6.90
CA VAL A 162 11.77 -10.36 7.08
C VAL A 162 12.39 -9.75 8.34
N GLY A 163 12.24 -8.44 8.52
CA GLY A 163 12.77 -7.73 9.69
C GLY A 163 12.11 -8.16 10.99
N ALA A 164 10.79 -8.31 10.99
CA ALA A 164 10.03 -8.73 12.16
C ALA A 164 10.37 -10.19 12.56
N ILE A 165 10.44 -11.09 11.59
CA ILE A 165 10.82 -12.49 11.82
C ILE A 165 12.26 -12.60 12.33
N THR A 166 13.20 -11.84 11.74
CA THR A 166 14.59 -11.81 12.18
C THR A 166 14.68 -11.30 13.62
N ALA A 167 14.03 -10.19 13.94
CA ALA A 167 14.04 -9.62 15.28
C ALA A 167 13.44 -10.59 16.31
N TYR A 168 12.34 -11.26 15.96
CA TYR A 168 11.71 -12.24 16.83
C TYR A 168 12.62 -13.45 17.12
N ASN A 169 13.29 -13.97 16.09
CA ASN A 169 14.12 -15.17 16.21
C ASN A 169 15.50 -14.92 16.82
N THR A 170 16.07 -13.75 16.58
CA THR A 170 17.49 -13.47 16.94
C THR A 170 17.64 -12.37 18.00
N GLY A 171 16.59 -11.60 18.26
CA GLY A 171 16.67 -10.40 19.09
C GLY A 171 17.42 -9.22 18.42
N LEU A 172 17.85 -9.38 17.16
CA LEU A 172 18.55 -8.34 16.42
C LEU A 172 17.57 -7.43 15.70
N GLU A 173 17.72 -6.15 15.89
CA GLU A 173 16.94 -5.15 15.18
C GLU A 173 17.61 -4.77 13.86
N GLY A 174 16.79 -4.46 12.85
CA GLY A 174 17.30 -3.97 11.58
C GLY A 174 18.04 -2.63 11.72
N GLU A 175 19.01 -2.41 10.85
CA GLU A 175 19.81 -1.18 10.80
C GLU A 175 19.93 -0.68 9.36
N ARG A 176 20.33 0.59 9.20
CA ARG A 176 20.63 1.16 7.89
C ARG A 176 22.03 0.79 7.46
N LEU A 177 22.12 -0.06 6.45
CA LEU A 177 23.39 -0.58 5.95
C LEU A 177 24.00 0.27 4.83
N GLY A 178 23.28 1.28 4.35
CA GLY A 178 23.70 2.11 3.24
C GLY A 178 23.22 1.62 1.87
N ILE A 179 23.74 2.27 0.83
CA ILE A 179 23.32 2.01 -0.55
C ILE A 179 23.81 0.63 -1.02
N ASN A 180 22.93 -0.11 -1.71
CA ASN A 180 23.24 -1.41 -2.30
C ASN A 180 23.72 -2.48 -1.30
N ARG A 181 23.23 -2.43 -0.08
CA ARG A 181 23.51 -3.38 1.00
C ARG A 181 22.23 -4.08 1.41
N PHE A 182 22.06 -5.34 0.98
CA PHE A 182 20.88 -6.17 1.21
C PHE A 182 21.27 -7.60 1.64
N PRO A 183 21.92 -7.78 2.81
CA PRO A 183 22.30 -9.11 3.26
C PRO A 183 21.06 -10.04 3.38
N PRO A 184 21.18 -11.31 3.05
CA PRO A 184 22.38 -12.00 2.53
C PRO A 184 22.56 -11.92 1.01
N THR A 185 21.81 -11.08 0.30
CA THR A 185 21.76 -11.04 -1.17
C THR A 185 22.72 -10.01 -1.76
N TYR A 186 23.52 -10.45 -2.74
CA TYR A 186 24.43 -9.60 -3.52
C TYR A 186 24.69 -10.20 -4.91
N PRO A 187 24.77 -9.39 -5.98
CA PRO A 187 24.45 -7.97 -6.03
C PRO A 187 22.93 -7.73 -6.08
N LEU A 188 22.48 -6.81 -5.28
CA LEU A 188 21.13 -6.28 -5.31
C LEU A 188 21.21 -4.77 -5.12
N GLY A 189 20.82 -3.99 -6.14
CA GLY A 189 20.89 -2.54 -6.05
C GLY A 189 21.01 -1.82 -7.38
N VAL A 190 21.37 -0.53 -7.31
CA VAL A 190 21.57 0.35 -8.45
C VAL A 190 23.02 0.78 -8.51
N PHE A 191 23.68 0.46 -9.61
CA PHE A 191 25.12 0.67 -9.81
C PHE A 191 25.38 1.63 -10.96
N PRO A 192 26.48 2.42 -10.93
CA PRO A 192 26.83 3.27 -12.05
C PRO A 192 27.27 2.45 -13.24
N CYS A 193 26.93 2.90 -14.43
CA CYS A 193 27.41 2.34 -15.70
C CYS A 193 27.95 3.48 -16.59
N LYS A 194 28.40 3.16 -17.82
CA LYS A 194 29.08 4.10 -18.70
C LYS A 194 28.28 5.38 -19.00
N ASP A 195 26.96 5.23 -19.10
CA ASP A 195 26.05 6.30 -19.56
C ASP A 195 24.88 6.54 -18.61
N GLY A 196 24.98 6.07 -17.37
CA GLY A 196 23.93 6.27 -16.36
C GLY A 196 23.99 5.27 -15.22
N TRP A 197 22.89 4.62 -14.94
CA TRP A 197 22.72 3.69 -13.84
C TRP A 197 22.04 2.41 -14.31
N ILE A 198 22.45 1.28 -13.75
CA ILE A 198 21.86 -0.02 -14.00
C ILE A 198 21.35 -0.63 -12.71
N GLY A 199 20.14 -1.17 -12.71
CA GLY A 199 19.61 -2.00 -11.63
C GLY A 199 20.06 -3.45 -11.81
N LEU A 200 20.66 -4.03 -10.77
CA LEU A 200 21.05 -5.43 -10.74
C LEU A 200 20.30 -6.14 -9.63
N THR A 201 19.81 -7.35 -9.93
CA THR A 201 19.18 -8.23 -8.96
C THR A 201 19.57 -9.66 -9.29
N VAL A 202 20.40 -10.26 -8.44
CA VAL A 202 20.85 -11.65 -8.56
C VAL A 202 20.44 -12.38 -7.28
N LEU A 203 19.48 -13.29 -7.38
CA LEU A 203 18.85 -13.96 -6.24
C LEU A 203 19.12 -15.46 -6.17
N THR A 204 19.49 -16.07 -7.28
CA THR A 204 19.67 -17.52 -7.37
C THR A 204 21.06 -17.91 -7.87
N PRO A 205 21.56 -19.12 -7.52
CA PRO A 205 22.83 -19.60 -8.03
C PRO A 205 22.94 -19.61 -9.57
N GLY A 206 21.86 -19.95 -10.27
CA GLY A 206 21.83 -19.91 -11.73
C GLY A 206 21.97 -18.51 -12.30
N GLN A 207 21.31 -17.52 -11.67
CA GLN A 207 21.48 -16.11 -12.05
C GLN A 207 22.91 -15.62 -11.79
N TRP A 208 23.53 -16.05 -10.69
CA TRP A 208 24.91 -15.72 -10.37
C TRP A 208 25.87 -16.28 -11.43
N HIS A 209 25.70 -17.54 -11.80
CA HIS A 209 26.51 -18.18 -12.83
C HIS A 209 26.42 -17.43 -14.18
N THR A 210 25.20 -17.17 -14.65
CA THR A 210 24.97 -16.40 -15.88
C THR A 210 25.53 -14.98 -15.80
N PHE A 211 25.44 -14.32 -14.63
CA PHE A 211 26.01 -13.01 -14.40
C PHE A 211 27.54 -13.01 -14.50
N CYS A 212 28.19 -14.01 -13.90
CA CYS A 212 29.65 -14.18 -14.00
C CYS A 212 30.11 -14.49 -15.45
N GLU A 213 29.37 -15.33 -16.16
CA GLU A 213 29.64 -15.59 -17.58
C GLU A 213 29.55 -14.31 -18.43
N LEU A 214 28.46 -13.52 -18.23
CA LEU A 214 28.21 -12.27 -18.97
C LEU A 214 29.32 -11.23 -18.77
N LEU A 215 29.91 -11.22 -17.57
CA LEU A 215 30.96 -10.26 -17.18
C LEU A 215 32.38 -10.85 -17.35
N GLU A 216 32.50 -12.08 -17.88
CA GLU A 216 33.78 -12.82 -18.03
C GLU A 216 34.50 -13.02 -16.67
N LEU A 217 33.73 -13.15 -15.58
CA LEU A 217 34.22 -13.35 -14.22
C LEU A 217 34.07 -14.80 -13.78
N ASN A 218 34.48 -15.75 -14.65
CA ASN A 218 34.24 -17.19 -14.45
C ASN A 218 34.88 -17.75 -13.18
N GLU A 219 35.95 -17.13 -12.70
CA GLU A 219 36.63 -17.49 -11.46
C GLU A 219 35.76 -17.31 -10.21
N PHE A 220 34.72 -16.46 -10.29
CA PHE A 220 33.76 -16.21 -9.19
C PHE A 220 32.44 -16.97 -9.37
N SER A 221 32.33 -17.81 -10.42
CA SER A 221 31.09 -18.53 -10.68
C SER A 221 30.83 -19.68 -9.69
N ASP A 222 31.87 -20.15 -9.01
CA ASP A 222 31.75 -21.19 -7.98
C ASP A 222 31.24 -20.60 -6.67
N ILE A 223 29.94 -20.83 -6.38
CA ILE A 223 29.27 -20.31 -5.20
C ILE A 223 29.79 -20.95 -3.90
N SER A 224 30.52 -22.05 -3.97
CA SER A 224 31.11 -22.69 -2.78
C SER A 224 32.26 -21.90 -2.16
N LEU A 225 32.71 -20.84 -2.85
CA LEU A 225 33.77 -19.95 -2.37
C LEU A 225 33.23 -18.84 -1.44
N PHE A 226 31.92 -18.73 -1.33
CA PHE A 226 31.21 -17.70 -0.55
C PHE A 226 30.20 -18.34 0.41
#